data_0d9fa7c07faf4911965861e29b5d02eb
#
_entry.id   0d9fa7c07faf4911965861e29b5d02eb
#
_cell.length_a   1.000
_cell.length_b   1.000
_cell.length_c   1.000
_cell.angle_alpha   90.00
_cell.angle_beta   90.00
_cell.angle_gamma   90.00
#
_symmetry.space_group_name_H-M   'P 1'
#
loop_
_entity.id
_entity.type
_entity.pdbx_description
1 polymer ?
#
loop_
_entity_poly.entity_id
_entity_poly.type
_entity_poly.pdbx_seq_one_letter_code
_entity_poly.pdbx_strand_id
1 'polypeptide(L)'
;MTAHRALTVHDGGPSRLAPGSLAGRTVLVAGGAGAVGHAAIQLARWAGATVVTTVSSDAKADLALAAGAHTVVNYREQDAAAEIRAAAPDGVDIVVEVSPARNAELNAAVLANHGSVAVYATDGGTEMSLDIRTHFALNIRYQFLLLYTMGTDAITAAVEDVTAALRDGALPVGQEAGLPLTRFALEQTAAAHDAVEGGLVGKALIDVATS
;
A
#
# COMPACT_ATOMS: atom_id res chain seq x y z
N MET A 1 8.37 -5.12 4.50
CA MET A 1 9.26 -3.96 4.76
C MET A 1 8.92 -2.75 3.88
N THR A 2 8.70 -2.88 2.57
CA THR A 2 8.29 -1.74 1.70
C THR A 2 7.06 -1.02 2.25
N ALA A 3 6.00 -1.75 2.60
CA ALA A 3 4.80 -1.18 3.20
C ALA A 3 5.07 -0.44 4.52
N HIS A 4 5.91 -1.01 5.40
CA HIS A 4 6.33 -0.36 6.64
C HIS A 4 7.01 0.99 6.35
N ARG A 5 7.98 1.01 5.43
CA ARG A 5 8.68 2.25 5.08
C ARG A 5 7.73 3.30 4.50
N ALA A 6 6.78 2.89 3.65
CA ALA A 6 5.79 3.82 3.10
C ALA A 6 4.94 4.50 4.19
N LEU A 7 4.68 3.81 5.30
CA LEU A 7 3.90 4.32 6.42
C LEU A 7 4.74 5.14 7.44
N THR A 8 6.06 5.15 7.32
CA THR A 8 6.98 5.80 8.27
C THR A 8 7.78 6.96 7.67
N VAL A 9 7.38 7.47 6.50
CA VAL A 9 8.04 8.62 5.84
C VAL A 9 7.21 9.89 5.87
N HIS A 10 6.03 9.85 6.50
CA HIS A 10 5.18 11.02 6.65
C HIS A 10 5.84 12.07 7.55
N ASP A 11 5.74 13.33 7.17
CA ASP A 11 6.28 14.44 7.96
C ASP A 11 5.52 14.60 9.29
N GLY A 12 6.25 14.69 10.39
CA GLY A 12 5.66 14.69 11.72
C GLY A 12 4.99 13.35 12.12
N GLY A 13 5.15 12.31 11.29
CA GLY A 13 4.67 10.95 11.59
C GLY A 13 5.70 10.12 12.37
N PRO A 14 5.33 8.90 12.77
CA PRO A 14 6.23 8.01 13.48
C PRO A 14 7.33 7.47 12.56
N SER A 15 8.55 7.32 13.06
CA SER A 15 9.63 6.60 12.41
C SER A 15 9.55 5.07 12.63
N ARG A 16 8.70 4.64 13.56
CA ARG A 16 8.44 3.24 13.95
C ARG A 16 6.94 2.98 13.97
N LEU A 17 6.53 1.75 13.64
CA LEU A 17 5.14 1.32 13.75
C LEU A 17 4.92 0.51 15.03
N ALA A 18 3.84 0.83 15.71
CA ALA A 18 3.34 0.12 16.88
C ALA A 18 1.81 0.31 16.94
N PRO A 19 1.08 -0.47 17.75
CA PRO A 19 -0.34 -0.23 17.96
C PRO A 19 -0.62 1.23 18.34
N GLY A 20 -1.49 1.89 17.58
CA GLY A 20 -1.87 3.29 17.79
C GLY A 20 -0.90 4.35 17.27
N SER A 21 0.26 3.99 16.69
CA SER A 21 1.25 4.96 16.21
C SER A 21 0.76 5.82 15.04
N LEU A 22 -0.27 5.39 14.31
CA LEU A 22 -0.98 6.13 13.27
C LEU A 22 -2.42 6.49 13.64
N ALA A 23 -2.75 6.49 14.94
CA ALA A 23 -4.09 6.87 15.40
C ALA A 23 -4.46 8.28 14.92
N GLY A 24 -5.69 8.43 14.40
CA GLY A 24 -6.17 9.69 13.83
C GLY A 24 -5.65 10.02 12.44
N ARG A 25 -4.83 9.17 11.84
CA ARG A 25 -4.38 9.32 10.44
C ARG A 25 -5.26 8.55 9.48
N THR A 26 -5.44 9.11 8.29
CA THR A 26 -6.06 8.42 7.16
C THR A 26 -4.99 8.04 6.14
N VAL A 27 -4.96 6.77 5.77
CA VAL A 27 -4.01 6.20 4.81
C VAL A 27 -4.77 5.75 3.56
N LEU A 28 -4.36 6.25 2.40
CA LEU A 28 -4.80 5.74 1.10
C LEU A 28 -3.77 4.72 0.60
N VAL A 29 -4.23 3.52 0.27
CA VAL A 29 -3.40 2.48 -0.33
C VAL A 29 -3.82 2.26 -1.78
N ALA A 30 -2.98 2.66 -2.72
CA ALA A 30 -3.20 2.38 -4.14
C ALA A 30 -2.94 0.89 -4.43
N GLY A 31 -3.93 0.20 -5.00
CA GLY A 31 -3.81 -1.22 -5.34
C GLY A 31 -3.81 -2.16 -4.13
N GLY A 32 -4.82 -2.05 -3.27
CA GLY A 32 -4.91 -2.79 -2.00
C GLY A 32 -4.88 -4.31 -2.09
N ALA A 33 -5.27 -4.90 -3.23
CA ALA A 33 -5.20 -6.35 -3.46
C ALA A 33 -3.80 -6.84 -3.90
N GLY A 34 -2.83 -5.94 -4.12
CA GLY A 34 -1.44 -6.31 -4.42
C GLY A 34 -0.67 -6.69 -3.15
N ALA A 35 0.46 -7.38 -3.30
CA ALA A 35 1.22 -7.89 -2.15
C ALA A 35 1.73 -6.79 -1.18
N VAL A 36 2.17 -5.63 -1.71
CA VAL A 36 2.57 -4.49 -0.88
C VAL A 36 1.34 -3.77 -0.33
N GLY A 37 0.29 -3.59 -1.17
CA GLY A 37 -0.96 -2.96 -0.76
C GLY A 37 -1.63 -3.71 0.39
N HIS A 38 -1.75 -5.03 0.29
CA HIS A 38 -2.26 -5.89 1.35
C HIS A 38 -1.50 -5.68 2.68
N ALA A 39 -0.16 -5.77 2.64
CA ALA A 39 0.65 -5.54 3.82
C ALA A 39 0.54 -4.11 4.37
N ALA A 40 0.35 -3.11 3.49
CA ALA A 40 0.16 -1.72 3.89
C ALA A 40 -1.19 -1.53 4.61
N ILE A 41 -2.27 -2.14 4.11
CA ILE A 41 -3.57 -2.13 4.76
C ILE A 41 -3.45 -2.71 6.17
N GLN A 42 -2.88 -3.89 6.30
CA GLN A 42 -2.75 -4.58 7.58
C GLN A 42 -1.89 -3.82 8.59
N LEU A 43 -0.71 -3.34 8.17
CA LEU A 43 0.18 -2.55 9.03
C LEU A 43 -0.45 -1.22 9.45
N ALA A 44 -1.11 -0.51 8.52
CA ALA A 44 -1.80 0.73 8.83
C ALA A 44 -2.95 0.51 9.83
N ARG A 45 -3.71 -0.59 9.66
CA ARG A 45 -4.76 -1.01 10.60
C ARG A 45 -4.21 -1.32 11.99
N TRP A 46 -3.14 -2.11 12.04
CA TRP A 46 -2.46 -2.44 13.31
C TRP A 46 -1.94 -1.19 14.01
N ALA A 47 -1.43 -0.24 13.24
CA ALA A 47 -0.97 1.06 13.74
C ALA A 47 -2.12 2.03 14.08
N GLY A 48 -3.39 1.67 13.90
CA GLY A 48 -4.55 2.45 14.30
C GLY A 48 -5.04 3.49 13.28
N ALA A 49 -4.58 3.43 12.02
CA ALA A 49 -5.04 4.34 10.98
C ALA A 49 -6.43 3.96 10.44
N THR A 50 -7.15 4.96 9.91
CA THR A 50 -8.24 4.73 8.98
C THR A 50 -7.66 4.43 7.59
N VAL A 51 -8.10 3.32 6.97
CA VAL A 51 -7.54 2.86 5.69
C VAL A 51 -8.60 2.92 4.59
N VAL A 52 -8.29 3.69 3.57
CA VAL A 52 -9.00 3.72 2.28
C VAL A 52 -8.10 3.05 1.24
N THR A 53 -8.66 2.31 0.31
CA THR A 53 -7.86 1.69 -0.75
C THR A 53 -8.56 1.72 -2.09
N THR A 54 -7.79 1.70 -3.17
CA THR A 54 -8.30 1.61 -4.54
C THR A 54 -8.01 0.24 -5.15
N VAL A 55 -8.95 -0.24 -5.93
CA VAL A 55 -8.86 -1.51 -6.66
C VAL A 55 -9.44 -1.38 -8.07
N SER A 56 -9.24 -2.40 -8.93
CA SER A 56 -9.70 -2.40 -10.32
C SER A 56 -10.83 -3.38 -10.64
N SER A 57 -11.38 -4.05 -9.64
CA SER A 57 -12.52 -4.97 -9.79
C SER A 57 -13.11 -5.34 -8.43
N ASP A 58 -14.35 -5.84 -8.43
CA ASP A 58 -15.06 -6.30 -7.22
C ASP A 58 -14.36 -7.47 -6.54
N ALA A 59 -13.85 -8.42 -7.30
CA ALA A 59 -13.06 -9.53 -6.73
C ALA A 59 -11.82 -9.05 -5.97
N LYS A 60 -11.19 -7.94 -6.41
CA LYS A 60 -10.10 -7.30 -5.68
C LYS A 60 -10.59 -6.46 -4.50
N ALA A 61 -11.83 -5.95 -4.57
CA ALA A 61 -12.44 -5.24 -3.45
C ALA A 61 -12.68 -6.19 -2.28
N ASP A 62 -13.18 -7.38 -2.52
CA ASP A 62 -13.39 -8.40 -1.49
C ASP A 62 -12.07 -8.76 -0.78
N LEU A 63 -10.97 -8.89 -1.54
CA LEU A 63 -9.65 -9.16 -0.97
C LEU A 63 -9.13 -7.99 -0.11
N ALA A 64 -9.33 -6.76 -0.57
CA ALA A 64 -8.90 -5.59 0.18
C ALA A 64 -9.72 -5.38 1.47
N LEU A 65 -11.02 -5.70 1.45
CA LEU A 65 -11.87 -5.74 2.65
C LEU A 65 -11.41 -6.82 3.62
N ALA A 66 -11.13 -8.04 3.12
CA ALA A 66 -10.59 -9.14 3.92
C ALA A 66 -9.23 -8.80 4.55
N ALA A 67 -8.40 -7.98 3.88
CA ALA A 67 -7.15 -7.44 4.44
C ALA A 67 -7.37 -6.41 5.55
N GLY A 68 -8.60 -5.91 5.72
CA GLY A 68 -8.99 -4.98 6.77
C GLY A 68 -9.13 -3.52 6.34
N ALA A 69 -9.22 -3.20 5.03
CA ALA A 69 -9.53 -1.84 4.60
C ALA A 69 -10.91 -1.39 5.13
N HIS A 70 -11.04 -0.12 5.54
CA HIS A 70 -12.31 0.43 5.98
C HIS A 70 -13.21 0.82 4.80
N THR A 71 -12.60 1.36 3.75
CA THR A 71 -13.28 1.77 2.52
C THR A 71 -12.49 1.28 1.33
N VAL A 72 -13.18 0.69 0.37
CA VAL A 72 -12.60 0.22 -0.89
C VAL A 72 -13.30 0.92 -2.04
N VAL A 73 -12.52 1.48 -2.95
CA VAL A 73 -12.99 2.22 -4.13
C VAL A 73 -12.58 1.50 -5.40
N ASN A 74 -13.54 1.03 -6.19
CA ASN A 74 -13.30 0.49 -7.52
C ASN A 74 -13.18 1.64 -8.53
N TYR A 75 -11.95 2.07 -8.82
CA TYR A 75 -11.68 3.22 -9.68
C TYR A 75 -12.09 3.03 -11.14
N ARG A 76 -12.52 1.83 -11.55
CA ARG A 76 -13.04 1.60 -12.90
C ARG A 76 -14.54 1.90 -13.02
N GLU A 77 -15.24 1.92 -11.90
CA GLU A 77 -16.69 2.04 -11.85
C GLU A 77 -17.17 3.27 -11.10
N GLN A 78 -16.29 3.87 -10.29
CA GLN A 78 -16.62 4.97 -9.38
C GLN A 78 -15.74 6.20 -9.68
N ASP A 79 -16.21 7.38 -9.31
CA ASP A 79 -15.37 8.57 -9.19
C ASP A 79 -14.49 8.42 -7.95
N ALA A 80 -13.25 7.97 -8.19
CA ALA A 80 -12.34 7.67 -7.10
C ALA A 80 -12.05 8.87 -6.20
N ALA A 81 -11.96 10.07 -6.76
CA ALA A 81 -11.70 11.27 -5.96
C ALA A 81 -12.88 11.60 -5.05
N ALA A 82 -14.11 11.53 -5.58
CA ALA A 82 -15.33 11.78 -4.81
C ALA A 82 -15.51 10.77 -3.67
N GLU A 83 -15.32 9.47 -3.95
CA GLU A 83 -15.47 8.40 -2.97
C GLU A 83 -14.41 8.47 -1.86
N ILE A 84 -13.15 8.74 -2.22
CA ILE A 84 -12.08 8.91 -1.22
C ILE A 84 -12.35 10.14 -0.37
N ARG A 85 -12.79 11.26 -0.97
CA ARG A 85 -13.15 12.46 -0.21
C ARG A 85 -14.36 12.25 0.70
N ALA A 86 -15.34 11.46 0.29
CA ALA A 86 -16.48 11.10 1.15
C ALA A 86 -16.01 10.29 2.38
N ALA A 87 -15.04 9.37 2.21
CA ALA A 87 -14.47 8.58 3.29
C ALA A 87 -13.46 9.37 4.15
N ALA A 88 -12.81 10.39 3.59
CA ALA A 88 -11.81 11.23 4.23
C ALA A 88 -12.07 12.72 3.91
N PRO A 89 -13.06 13.37 4.54
CA PRO A 89 -13.44 14.74 4.24
C PRO A 89 -12.30 15.76 4.40
N ASP A 90 -11.43 15.55 5.39
CA ASP A 90 -10.25 16.38 5.65
C ASP A 90 -9.05 16.03 4.75
N GLY A 91 -9.20 14.99 3.92
CA GLY A 91 -8.16 14.44 3.06
C GLY A 91 -7.39 13.30 3.69
N VAL A 92 -6.49 12.70 2.91
CA VAL A 92 -5.63 11.60 3.36
C VAL A 92 -4.25 12.10 3.75
N ASP A 93 -3.71 11.61 4.86
CA ASP A 93 -2.40 12.00 5.37
C ASP A 93 -1.26 11.32 4.61
N ILE A 94 -1.45 10.04 4.28
CA ILE A 94 -0.41 9.21 3.66
C ILE A 94 -1.00 8.47 2.48
N VAL A 95 -0.34 8.54 1.33
CA VAL A 95 -0.62 7.68 0.17
C VAL A 95 0.51 6.68 0.00
N VAL A 96 0.18 5.39 0.00
CA VAL A 96 1.07 4.29 -0.37
C VAL A 96 0.88 4.02 -1.85
N GLU A 97 1.83 4.47 -2.69
CA GLU A 97 1.63 4.65 -4.12
C GLU A 97 2.44 3.68 -4.97
N VAL A 98 1.73 2.94 -5.84
CA VAL A 98 2.28 1.95 -6.77
C VAL A 98 2.36 2.46 -8.21
N SER A 99 1.49 3.39 -8.60
CA SER A 99 1.32 3.86 -9.98
C SER A 99 1.29 5.40 -10.06
N PRO A 100 2.37 6.08 -9.65
CA PRO A 100 2.38 7.54 -9.50
C PRO A 100 2.08 8.27 -10.81
N ALA A 101 2.53 7.72 -11.94
CA ALA A 101 2.29 8.31 -13.26
C ALA A 101 0.80 8.40 -13.63
N ARG A 102 -0.02 7.46 -13.15
CA ARG A 102 -1.48 7.43 -13.40
C ARG A 102 -2.27 8.16 -12.34
N ASN A 103 -1.77 8.17 -11.11
CA ASN A 103 -2.52 8.62 -9.94
C ASN A 103 -2.15 10.05 -9.49
N ALA A 104 -1.26 10.77 -10.20
CA ALA A 104 -0.80 12.09 -9.77
C ALA A 104 -1.96 13.08 -9.53
N GLU A 105 -2.93 13.12 -10.43
CA GLU A 105 -4.13 13.98 -10.30
C GLU A 105 -5.03 13.53 -9.15
N LEU A 106 -5.27 12.22 -9.04
CA LEU A 106 -6.06 11.65 -7.94
C LEU A 106 -5.41 11.97 -6.59
N ASN A 107 -4.11 11.74 -6.47
CA ASN A 107 -3.37 12.01 -5.24
C ASN A 107 -3.48 13.49 -4.84
N ALA A 108 -3.30 14.41 -5.80
CA ALA A 108 -3.45 15.84 -5.55
C ALA A 108 -4.88 16.23 -5.11
N ALA A 109 -5.89 15.56 -5.67
CA ALA A 109 -7.29 15.84 -5.36
C ALA A 109 -7.71 15.37 -3.96
N VAL A 110 -7.05 14.36 -3.38
CA VAL A 110 -7.50 13.71 -2.14
C VAL A 110 -6.58 13.95 -0.93
N LEU A 111 -5.35 14.42 -1.13
CA LEU A 111 -4.41 14.67 -0.03
C LEU A 111 -4.88 15.75 0.93
N ALA A 112 -4.60 15.55 2.19
CA ALA A 112 -4.68 16.58 3.23
C ALA A 112 -3.54 17.58 3.12
N ASN A 113 -3.64 18.72 3.81
CA ASN A 113 -2.52 19.63 3.99
C ASN A 113 -1.39 18.90 4.74
N HIS A 114 -0.13 19.07 4.28
CA HIS A 114 1.04 18.33 4.71
C HIS A 114 1.02 16.82 4.41
N GLY A 115 0.13 16.36 3.53
CA GLY A 115 0.06 14.96 3.13
C GLY A 115 1.35 14.48 2.45
N SER A 116 1.59 13.18 2.52
CA SER A 116 2.79 12.54 1.96
C SER A 116 2.42 11.43 0.99
N VAL A 117 3.11 11.37 -0.15
CA VAL A 117 2.99 10.29 -1.14
C VAL A 117 4.26 9.45 -1.11
N ALA A 118 4.15 8.21 -0.65
CA ALA A 118 5.24 7.25 -0.59
C ALA A 118 5.23 6.35 -1.84
N VAL A 119 6.08 6.67 -2.80
CA VAL A 119 6.16 5.99 -4.11
C VAL A 119 7.13 4.83 -4.02
N TYR A 120 6.68 3.59 -4.28
CA TYR A 120 7.53 2.40 -4.19
C TYR A 120 7.63 1.59 -5.49
N ALA A 121 6.90 1.98 -6.53
CA ALA A 121 6.91 1.31 -7.84
C ALA A 121 6.63 2.33 -8.95
N THR A 122 6.73 1.88 -10.19
CA THR A 122 6.58 2.70 -11.41
C THR A 122 5.49 2.16 -12.34
N ASP A 123 4.49 1.48 -11.79
CA ASP A 123 3.39 0.97 -12.59
C ASP A 123 2.72 2.12 -13.35
N GLY A 124 2.49 1.89 -14.64
CA GLY A 124 1.83 2.87 -15.50
C GLY A 124 2.74 3.92 -16.14
N GLY A 125 4.04 3.94 -15.82
CA GLY A 125 5.00 4.84 -16.44
C GLY A 125 6.14 5.27 -15.53
N THR A 126 7.21 5.78 -16.13
CA THR A 126 8.41 6.25 -15.43
C THR A 126 8.44 7.75 -15.19
N GLU A 127 7.46 8.47 -15.74
CA GLU A 127 7.35 9.92 -15.63
C GLU A 127 5.97 10.29 -15.09
N MET A 128 5.88 11.33 -14.26
CA MET A 128 4.62 11.90 -13.80
C MET A 128 4.63 13.43 -13.93
N SER A 129 3.47 14.01 -14.21
CA SER A 129 3.26 15.45 -14.21
C SER A 129 2.60 15.88 -12.91
N LEU A 130 3.09 16.96 -12.32
CA LEU A 130 2.56 17.52 -11.09
C LEU A 130 2.11 18.97 -11.31
N ASP A 131 0.91 19.33 -10.87
CA ASP A 131 0.49 20.72 -10.75
C ASP A 131 1.20 21.35 -9.55
N ILE A 132 2.22 22.17 -9.82
CA ILE A 132 3.06 22.78 -8.80
C ILE A 132 2.22 23.63 -7.83
N ARG A 133 1.21 24.35 -8.34
CA ARG A 133 0.41 25.27 -7.52
C ARG A 133 -0.41 24.52 -6.47
N THR A 134 -1.04 23.43 -6.86
CA THR A 134 -1.81 22.56 -5.95
C THR A 134 -0.91 21.95 -4.88
N HIS A 135 0.23 21.38 -5.30
CA HIS A 135 1.17 20.74 -4.37
C HIS A 135 1.81 21.73 -3.41
N PHE A 136 2.14 22.92 -3.91
CA PHE A 136 2.66 24.03 -3.11
C PHE A 136 1.63 24.50 -2.06
N ALA A 137 0.36 24.65 -2.46
CA ALA A 137 -0.68 25.14 -1.55
C ALA A 137 -0.98 24.17 -0.39
N LEU A 138 -0.76 22.86 -0.60
CA LEU A 138 -0.99 21.82 0.39
C LEU A 138 0.29 21.35 1.11
N ASN A 139 1.46 21.95 0.82
CA ASN A 139 2.74 21.53 1.39
C ASN A 139 3.01 20.01 1.24
N ILE A 140 2.67 19.44 0.08
CA ILE A 140 2.75 18.00 -0.18
C ILE A 140 4.20 17.54 -0.28
N ARG A 141 4.47 16.37 0.27
CA ARG A 141 5.74 15.67 0.17
C ARG A 141 5.63 14.42 -0.68
N TYR A 142 6.57 14.24 -1.62
CA TYR A 142 6.81 12.97 -2.30
C TYR A 142 8.07 12.31 -1.76
N GLN A 143 7.98 11.03 -1.42
CA GLN A 143 9.11 10.21 -1.03
C GLN A 143 9.18 8.98 -1.92
N PHE A 144 10.22 8.90 -2.74
CA PHE A 144 10.51 7.71 -3.54
C PHE A 144 11.28 6.70 -2.70
N LEU A 145 10.87 5.44 -2.76
CA LEU A 145 11.36 4.37 -1.91
C LEU A 145 11.96 3.25 -2.76
N LEU A 146 13.22 2.93 -2.52
CA LEU A 146 13.84 1.71 -3.02
C LEU A 146 14.42 0.94 -1.83
N LEU A 147 13.81 -0.19 -1.49
CA LEU A 147 14.14 -0.96 -0.29
C LEU A 147 15.62 -1.34 -0.23
N TYR A 148 16.23 -1.69 -1.38
CA TYR A 148 17.60 -2.18 -1.46
C TYR A 148 18.67 -1.12 -1.19
N THR A 149 18.33 0.15 -1.26
CA THR A 149 19.23 1.28 -1.01
C THR A 149 18.93 2.04 0.28
N MET A 150 17.97 1.51 1.08
CA MET A 150 17.69 2.08 2.40
C MET A 150 18.84 1.84 3.37
N GLY A 151 19.07 2.80 4.28
CA GLY A 151 20.07 2.62 5.34
C GLY A 151 19.71 1.47 6.30
N THR A 152 20.72 0.86 6.90
CA THR A 152 20.59 -0.30 7.81
C THR A 152 19.60 -0.04 8.95
N ASP A 153 19.62 1.15 9.54
CA ASP A 153 18.75 1.49 10.67
C ASP A 153 17.28 1.42 10.30
N ALA A 154 16.91 1.91 9.10
CA ALA A 154 15.54 1.86 8.62
C ALA A 154 15.09 0.42 8.31
N ILE A 155 16.01 -0.43 7.83
CA ILE A 155 15.73 -1.85 7.60
C ILE A 155 15.55 -2.57 8.93
N THR A 156 16.43 -2.35 9.90
CA THR A 156 16.35 -2.94 11.24
C THR A 156 15.04 -2.56 11.92
N ALA A 157 14.70 -1.28 11.92
CA ALA A 157 13.43 -0.80 12.45
C ALA A 157 12.23 -1.50 11.78
N ALA A 158 12.25 -1.64 10.45
CA ALA A 158 11.18 -2.32 9.73
C ALA A 158 11.08 -3.81 10.07
N VAL A 159 12.22 -4.50 10.26
CA VAL A 159 12.23 -5.91 10.68
C VAL A 159 11.64 -6.08 12.06
N GLU A 160 12.03 -5.25 13.03
CA GLU A 160 11.53 -5.30 14.39
C GLU A 160 10.02 -5.05 14.44
N ASP A 161 9.53 -3.98 13.80
CA ASP A 161 8.11 -3.59 13.82
C ASP A 161 7.23 -4.61 13.08
N VAL A 162 7.66 -5.12 11.92
CA VAL A 162 6.95 -6.17 11.20
C VAL A 162 6.92 -7.47 12.01
N THR A 163 8.01 -7.79 12.73
CA THR A 163 8.05 -8.95 13.63
C THR A 163 7.07 -8.78 14.79
N ALA A 164 6.95 -7.58 15.35
CA ALA A 164 5.95 -7.29 16.37
C ALA A 164 4.53 -7.46 15.83
N ALA A 165 4.22 -6.88 14.66
CA ALA A 165 2.92 -7.04 14.02
C ALA A 165 2.57 -8.52 13.72
N LEU A 166 3.56 -9.32 13.32
CA LEU A 166 3.38 -10.78 13.13
C LEU A 166 3.05 -11.49 14.46
N ARG A 167 3.74 -11.16 15.54
CA ARG A 167 3.48 -11.71 16.89
C ARG A 167 2.08 -11.36 17.39
N ASP A 168 1.61 -10.16 17.06
CA ASP A 168 0.27 -9.69 17.39
C ASP A 168 -0.82 -10.28 16.48
N GLY A 169 -0.44 -11.14 15.49
CA GLY A 169 -1.38 -11.72 14.54
C GLY A 169 -1.95 -10.72 13.52
N ALA A 170 -1.33 -9.57 13.36
CA ALA A 170 -1.83 -8.49 12.52
C ALA A 170 -1.51 -8.63 11.02
N LEU A 171 -0.71 -9.62 10.64
CA LEU A 171 -0.30 -9.87 9.25
C LEU A 171 -0.68 -11.28 8.76
N PRO A 172 -1.96 -11.70 8.86
CA PRO A 172 -2.39 -12.97 8.30
C PRO A 172 -2.25 -12.98 6.78
N VAL A 173 -2.05 -14.17 6.21
CA VAL A 173 -1.98 -14.42 4.77
C VAL A 173 -2.95 -15.51 4.36
N GLY A 174 -3.21 -15.66 3.07
CA GLY A 174 -4.15 -16.62 2.53
C GLY A 174 -5.40 -15.94 1.98
N GLN A 175 -6.26 -16.73 1.35
CA GLN A 175 -7.49 -16.24 0.70
C GLN A 175 -8.39 -15.46 1.66
N GLU A 176 -8.63 -16.02 2.85
CA GLU A 176 -9.53 -15.44 3.85
C GLU A 176 -8.99 -14.13 4.46
N ALA A 177 -7.67 -13.95 4.38
CA ALA A 177 -7.00 -12.71 4.80
C ALA A 177 -6.77 -11.72 3.65
N GLY A 178 -7.33 -11.96 2.49
CA GLY A 178 -7.21 -11.10 1.31
C GLY A 178 -5.89 -11.24 0.54
N LEU A 179 -5.10 -12.28 0.80
CA LEU A 179 -3.87 -12.57 0.06
C LEU A 179 -3.82 -14.02 -0.40
N PRO A 180 -4.45 -14.37 -1.53
CA PRO A 180 -4.37 -15.71 -2.10
C PRO A 180 -2.91 -16.14 -2.32
N LEU A 181 -2.62 -17.41 -2.04
CA LEU A 181 -1.29 -18.00 -2.25
C LEU A 181 -1.36 -19.05 -3.35
N THR A 182 -0.66 -18.82 -4.45
CA THR A 182 -0.53 -19.78 -5.56
C THR A 182 0.87 -20.40 -5.49
N ARG A 183 0.93 -21.73 -5.42
CA ARG A 183 2.19 -22.46 -5.28
C ARG A 183 2.60 -23.09 -6.61
N PHE A 184 3.90 -23.04 -6.87
CA PHE A 184 4.56 -23.60 -8.04
C PHE A 184 5.73 -24.47 -7.57
N ALA A 185 5.96 -25.60 -8.24
CA ALA A 185 7.19 -26.36 -8.03
C ALA A 185 8.43 -25.58 -8.55
N LEU A 186 9.61 -25.94 -8.07
CA LEU A 186 10.86 -25.27 -8.48
C LEU A 186 11.03 -25.29 -10.01
N GLU A 187 10.69 -26.40 -10.67
CA GLU A 187 10.77 -26.56 -12.12
C GLU A 187 9.77 -25.67 -12.89
N GLN A 188 8.76 -25.17 -12.20
CA GLN A 188 7.73 -24.28 -12.75
C GLN A 188 8.02 -22.79 -12.52
N THR A 189 9.25 -22.42 -12.18
CA THR A 189 9.63 -21.02 -11.90
C THR A 189 9.27 -20.08 -13.06
N ALA A 190 9.47 -20.50 -14.32
CA ALA A 190 9.07 -19.70 -15.47
C ALA A 190 7.55 -19.45 -15.51
N ALA A 191 6.74 -20.50 -15.27
CA ALA A 191 5.29 -20.36 -15.20
C ALA A 191 4.83 -19.45 -14.04
N ALA A 192 5.54 -19.43 -12.93
CA ALA A 192 5.27 -18.51 -11.83
C ALA A 192 5.52 -17.04 -12.26
N HIS A 193 6.58 -16.76 -13.00
CA HIS A 193 6.83 -15.43 -13.57
C HIS A 193 5.75 -15.02 -14.58
N ASP A 194 5.41 -15.92 -15.53
CA ASP A 194 4.35 -15.67 -16.50
C ASP A 194 3.00 -15.36 -15.81
N ALA A 195 2.68 -16.09 -14.75
CA ALA A 195 1.47 -15.86 -13.97
C ALA A 195 1.45 -14.47 -13.32
N VAL A 196 2.56 -14.02 -12.74
CA VAL A 196 2.68 -12.67 -12.14
C VAL A 196 2.59 -11.59 -13.22
N GLU A 197 3.26 -11.75 -14.35
CA GLU A 197 3.18 -10.82 -15.48
C GLU A 197 1.77 -10.81 -16.10
N GLY A 198 1.08 -11.95 -16.11
CA GLY A 198 -0.33 -12.09 -16.49
C GLY A 198 -1.33 -11.50 -15.49
N GLY A 199 -0.86 -10.93 -14.36
CA GLY A 199 -1.70 -10.25 -13.39
C GLY A 199 -2.27 -11.14 -12.30
N LEU A 200 -1.58 -12.23 -11.94
CA LEU A 200 -1.94 -13.06 -10.79
C LEU A 200 -2.21 -12.21 -9.55
N VAL A 201 -3.38 -12.39 -8.95
CA VAL A 201 -3.74 -11.71 -7.70
C VAL A 201 -3.23 -12.53 -6.52
N GLY A 202 -2.61 -11.85 -5.55
CA GLY A 202 -2.02 -12.51 -4.38
C GLY A 202 -0.51 -12.71 -4.53
N LYS A 203 0.00 -13.86 -4.07
CA LYS A 203 1.42 -14.21 -4.15
C LYS A 203 1.66 -15.51 -4.89
N ALA A 204 2.60 -15.50 -5.84
CA ALA A 204 3.24 -16.69 -6.35
C ALA A 204 4.33 -17.13 -5.35
N LEU A 205 4.27 -18.38 -4.92
CA LEU A 205 5.26 -19.02 -4.06
C LEU A 205 5.91 -20.17 -4.84
N ILE A 206 7.23 -20.30 -4.72
CA ILE A 206 7.98 -21.41 -5.33
C ILE A 206 8.43 -22.35 -4.21
N ASP A 207 7.98 -23.60 -4.28
CA ASP A 207 8.40 -24.64 -3.36
C ASP A 207 9.77 -25.16 -3.79
N VAL A 208 10.83 -24.80 -3.02
CA VAL A 208 12.23 -25.14 -3.33
C VAL A 208 12.67 -26.48 -2.77
N ALA A 209 11.85 -27.11 -1.94
CA ALA A 209 12.07 -28.47 -1.41
C ALA A 209 10.77 -29.27 -1.50
N THR A 210 10.88 -30.54 -1.89
CA THR A 210 9.77 -31.48 -1.73
C THR A 210 9.70 -31.86 -0.25
N SER A 211 8.57 -31.56 0.39
CA SER A 211 8.26 -32.03 1.75
C SER A 211 8.09 -33.53 1.81
#